data_c044c6db0ec5b0316fc8c56ba5a1b6d8
#
_entry.id   c044c6db0ec5b0316fc8c56ba5a1b6d8
#
_cell.length_a   1.000
_cell.length_b   1.000
_cell.length_c   1.000
_cell.angle_alpha   90.00
_cell.angle_beta   90.00
_cell.angle_gamma   90.00
#
_symmetry.space_group_name_H-M   'P 1'
#
loop_
_entity.id
_entity.type
_entity.pdbx_description
1 polymer ?
#
loop_
_entity_poly.entity_id
_entity_poly.type
_entity_poly.pdbx_seq_one_letter_code
_entity_poly.pdbx_strand_id
1 'polypeptide(L)'
;MGRWHSIVERKTTGNIARGKVFAKMSRIIEIAAKKGGDPDLNPSLALATTKARQNGVTRDIIERAIKKWSGQLGGDAYIETYYEWYGPNGSALYIKTLTDNGNRTSSNLRTTMKKYGGTMAEIGSVARQFEQKGVIIIDG
;
A
#
# COMPACT_ATOMS: atom_id res chain seq x y z
N MET A 1 26.73 -11.45 26.97
CA MET A 1 25.91 -12.01 25.88
C MET A 1 24.74 -11.10 25.44
N GLY A 2 24.37 -10.02 26.12
CA GLY A 2 23.17 -9.23 25.82
C GLY A 2 23.23 -8.25 24.61
N ARG A 3 24.41 -7.72 24.29
CA ARG A 3 24.52 -6.60 23.32
C ARG A 3 24.37 -7.03 21.85
N TRP A 4 24.79 -8.24 21.51
CA TRP A 4 24.73 -8.76 20.14
C TRP A 4 23.30 -9.13 19.74
N HIS A 5 22.54 -9.75 20.64
CA HIS A 5 21.14 -10.11 20.41
C HIS A 5 20.27 -8.87 20.14
N SER A 6 20.42 -7.81 20.93
CA SER A 6 19.64 -6.57 20.76
C SER A 6 19.98 -5.81 19.46
N ILE A 7 21.23 -5.93 18.97
CA ILE A 7 21.64 -5.32 17.70
C ILE A 7 21.05 -6.10 16.51
N VAL A 8 21.05 -7.44 16.58
CA VAL A 8 20.48 -8.30 15.54
C VAL A 8 18.97 -8.12 15.48
N GLU A 9 18.27 -8.13 16.60
CA GLU A 9 16.82 -7.89 16.64
C GLU A 9 16.43 -6.52 16.08
N ARG A 10 17.16 -5.45 16.43
CA ARG A 10 16.92 -4.10 15.94
C ARG A 10 17.14 -3.98 14.42
N LYS A 11 18.19 -4.63 13.88
CA LYS A 11 18.45 -4.69 12.43
C LYS A 11 17.37 -5.50 11.71
N THR A 12 16.95 -6.62 12.26
CA THR A 12 15.92 -7.49 11.67
C THR A 12 14.57 -6.79 11.62
N THR A 13 14.16 -6.13 12.71
CA THR A 13 12.90 -5.36 12.77
C THR A 13 12.92 -4.19 11.79
N GLY A 14 14.02 -3.46 11.69
CA GLY A 14 14.19 -2.37 10.74
C GLY A 14 14.16 -2.84 9.27
N ASN A 15 14.71 -3.99 8.97
CA ASN A 15 14.69 -4.58 7.63
C ASN A 15 13.29 -5.07 7.24
N ILE A 16 12.55 -5.67 8.16
CA ILE A 16 11.15 -6.08 7.94
C ILE A 16 10.26 -4.86 7.68
N ALA A 17 10.42 -3.79 8.44
CA ALA A 17 9.67 -2.55 8.25
C ALA A 17 9.96 -1.92 6.88
N ARG A 18 11.22 -1.84 6.45
CA ARG A 18 11.60 -1.37 5.11
C ARG A 18 11.04 -2.26 4.01
N GLY A 19 11.09 -3.57 4.17
CA GLY A 19 10.53 -4.53 3.21
C GLY A 19 9.04 -4.30 2.97
N LYS A 20 8.27 -4.03 4.03
CA LYS A 20 6.84 -3.70 3.92
C LYS A 20 6.61 -2.40 3.16
N VAL A 21 7.40 -1.36 3.43
CA VAL A 21 7.31 -0.08 2.72
C VAL A 21 7.66 -0.27 1.24
N PHE A 22 8.73 -0.98 0.92
CA PHE A 22 9.14 -1.23 -0.45
C PHE A 22 8.11 -2.03 -1.24
N ALA A 23 7.54 -3.07 -0.63
CA ALA A 23 6.47 -3.86 -1.24
C ALA A 23 5.22 -2.99 -1.53
N LYS A 24 4.85 -2.11 -0.60
CA LYS A 24 3.74 -1.17 -0.79
C LYS A 24 4.01 -0.19 -1.94
N MET A 25 5.21 0.40 -1.99
CA MET A 25 5.58 1.34 -3.04
C MET A 25 5.64 0.66 -4.41
N SER A 26 6.20 -0.56 -4.52
CA SER A 26 6.19 -1.34 -5.76
C SER A 26 4.78 -1.56 -6.29
N ARG A 27 3.83 -1.94 -5.43
CA ARG A 27 2.43 -2.13 -5.84
C ARG A 27 1.78 -0.85 -6.37
N ILE A 28 2.06 0.29 -5.74
CA ILE A 28 1.54 1.59 -6.20
C ILE A 28 2.10 1.93 -7.58
N ILE A 29 3.39 1.69 -7.81
CA ILE A 29 4.04 1.88 -9.11
C ILE A 29 3.44 0.94 -10.17
N GLU A 30 3.27 -0.34 -9.84
CA GLU A 30 2.69 -1.35 -10.73
C GLU A 30 1.31 -0.93 -11.23
N ILE A 31 0.47 -0.38 -10.35
CA ILE A 31 -0.89 0.08 -10.70
C ILE A 31 -0.85 1.34 -11.56
N ALA A 32 0.02 2.28 -11.22
CA ALA A 32 0.18 3.48 -12.02
C ALA A 32 0.71 3.14 -13.43
N ALA A 33 1.63 2.19 -13.54
CA ALA A 33 2.22 1.73 -14.80
C ALA A 33 1.23 1.05 -15.75
N LYS A 34 0.09 0.56 -15.25
CA LYS A 34 -0.99 0.02 -16.12
C LYS A 34 -1.56 1.03 -17.10
N LYS A 35 -1.51 2.31 -16.75
CA LYS A 35 -2.00 3.41 -17.60
C LYS A 35 -0.94 3.89 -18.60
N GLY A 36 0.26 3.33 -18.53
CA GLY A 36 1.41 3.66 -19.36
C GLY A 36 2.70 3.55 -18.55
N GLY A 37 3.72 2.93 -19.13
CA GLY A 37 5.02 2.69 -18.47
C GLY A 37 5.98 3.89 -18.52
N ASP A 38 5.61 4.96 -19.18
CA ASP A 38 6.42 6.16 -19.31
C ASP A 38 5.98 7.22 -18.28
N PRO A 39 6.84 7.60 -17.31
CA PRO A 39 6.52 8.61 -16.32
C PRO A 39 6.26 10.00 -16.91
N ASP A 40 6.85 10.32 -18.05
CA ASP A 40 6.68 11.64 -18.70
C ASP A 40 5.28 11.79 -19.31
N LEU A 41 4.67 10.67 -19.70
CA LEU A 41 3.32 10.61 -20.26
C LEU A 41 2.26 10.18 -19.23
N ASN A 42 2.68 9.77 -18.03
CA ASN A 42 1.80 9.26 -16.98
C ASN A 42 2.05 9.97 -15.64
N PRO A 43 1.32 11.06 -15.34
CA PRO A 43 1.50 11.81 -14.09
C PRO A 43 1.32 10.97 -12.82
N SER A 44 0.45 9.96 -12.86
CA SER A 44 0.26 9.03 -11.74
C SER A 44 1.50 8.19 -11.48
N LEU A 45 2.19 7.76 -12.53
CA LEU A 45 3.44 7.02 -12.45
C LEU A 45 4.59 7.91 -11.99
N ALA A 46 4.68 9.14 -12.50
CA ALA A 46 5.67 10.12 -12.07
C ALA A 46 5.57 10.39 -10.56
N LEU A 47 4.35 10.61 -10.05
CA LEU A 47 4.11 10.79 -8.62
C LEU A 47 4.45 9.55 -7.80
N ALA A 48 4.06 8.36 -8.27
CA ALA A 48 4.35 7.09 -7.61
C ALA A 48 5.86 6.83 -7.49
N THR A 49 6.63 7.08 -8.57
CA THR A 49 8.08 6.91 -8.59
C THR A 49 8.80 7.91 -7.69
N THR A 50 8.34 9.17 -7.68
CA THR A 50 8.88 10.21 -6.78
C THR A 50 8.67 9.82 -5.32
N LYS A 51 7.46 9.38 -4.96
CA LYS A 51 7.13 8.92 -3.62
C LYS A 51 7.93 7.70 -3.19
N ALA A 52 8.16 6.77 -4.10
CA ALA A 52 9.00 5.59 -3.85
C ALA A 52 10.46 5.99 -3.57
N ARG A 53 11.05 6.90 -4.34
CA ARG A 53 12.40 7.43 -4.12
C ARG A 53 12.52 8.12 -2.76
N GLN A 54 11.55 8.94 -2.38
CA GLN A 54 11.50 9.59 -1.05
C GLN A 54 11.47 8.58 0.10
N ASN A 55 10.90 7.40 -0.12
CA ASN A 55 10.88 6.29 0.84
C ASN A 55 12.10 5.35 0.73
N GLY A 56 13.12 5.75 -0.01
CA GLY A 56 14.38 5.00 -0.13
C GLY A 56 14.32 3.77 -1.03
N VAL A 57 13.29 3.64 -1.88
CA VAL A 57 13.21 2.55 -2.87
C VAL A 57 14.23 2.80 -3.97
N THR A 58 15.05 1.80 -4.26
CA THR A 58 16.10 1.91 -5.26
C THR A 58 15.54 1.98 -6.69
N ARG A 59 16.32 2.57 -7.59
CA ARG A 59 15.95 2.69 -9.00
C ARG A 59 15.61 1.34 -9.64
N ASP A 60 16.39 0.31 -9.35
CA ASP A 60 16.19 -1.05 -9.91
C ASP A 60 14.85 -1.66 -9.51
N ILE A 61 14.41 -1.43 -8.26
CA ILE A 61 13.11 -1.88 -7.79
C ILE A 61 11.98 -1.15 -8.51
N ILE A 62 12.13 0.16 -8.71
CA ILE A 62 11.17 1.00 -9.42
C ILE A 62 11.05 0.55 -10.88
N GLU A 63 12.17 0.40 -11.59
CA GLU A 63 12.18 -0.04 -12.99
C GLU A 63 11.61 -1.45 -13.17
N ARG A 64 11.89 -2.36 -12.24
CA ARG A 64 11.32 -3.71 -12.24
C ARG A 64 9.80 -3.67 -12.04
N ALA A 65 9.32 -2.82 -11.14
CA ALA A 65 7.89 -2.64 -10.90
C ALA A 65 7.18 -2.07 -12.15
N ILE A 66 7.81 -1.13 -12.85
CA ILE A 66 7.28 -0.57 -14.11
C ILE A 66 7.23 -1.65 -15.19
N LYS A 67 8.33 -2.37 -15.43
CA LYS A 67 8.43 -3.42 -16.44
C LYS A 67 7.44 -4.56 -16.24
N LYS A 68 7.16 -4.91 -15.00
CA LYS A 68 6.19 -5.96 -14.66
C LYS A 68 4.80 -5.67 -15.23
N TRP A 69 4.43 -4.39 -15.38
CA TRP A 69 3.08 -3.96 -15.77
C TRP A 69 2.98 -3.30 -17.14
N SER A 70 4.09 -2.95 -17.75
CA SER A 70 4.13 -2.52 -19.16
C SER A 70 3.94 -3.65 -20.16
N GLY A 71 3.52 -4.84 -19.70
CA GLY A 71 3.30 -6.04 -20.53
C GLY A 71 4.55 -6.89 -20.76
N GLN A 72 5.69 -6.52 -20.16
CA GLN A 72 6.97 -7.21 -20.40
C GLN A 72 7.26 -8.37 -19.43
N LEU A 73 6.59 -8.40 -18.28
CA LEU A 73 6.71 -9.47 -17.28
C LEU A 73 5.30 -9.83 -16.81
N GLY A 74 4.76 -10.95 -17.28
CA GLY A 74 3.44 -11.44 -16.86
C GLY A 74 3.30 -11.53 -15.34
N GLY A 75 2.18 -11.06 -14.82
CA GLY A 75 1.82 -11.13 -13.41
C GLY A 75 0.34 -10.84 -13.20
N ASP A 76 -0.23 -11.36 -12.11
CA ASP A 76 -1.64 -11.18 -11.79
C ASP A 76 -2.00 -9.70 -11.58
N ALA A 77 -3.14 -9.30 -12.12
CA ALA A 77 -3.61 -7.93 -12.03
C ALA A 77 -3.96 -7.53 -10.59
N TYR A 78 -3.34 -6.49 -10.05
CA TYR A 78 -3.78 -5.89 -8.79
C TYR A 78 -5.10 -5.14 -8.99
N ILE A 79 -6.02 -5.38 -8.05
CA ILE A 79 -7.33 -4.74 -7.99
C ILE A 79 -7.35 -3.81 -6.80
N GLU A 80 -7.85 -2.59 -7.00
CA GLU A 80 -8.15 -1.68 -5.92
C GLU A 80 -9.53 -2.03 -5.36
N THR A 81 -9.59 -2.28 -4.06
CA THR A 81 -10.82 -2.64 -3.36
C THR A 81 -10.92 -1.88 -2.05
N TYR A 82 -12.14 -1.51 -1.68
CA TYR A 82 -12.42 -0.79 -0.44
C TYR A 82 -13.18 -1.69 0.51
N TYR A 83 -12.84 -1.58 1.81
CA TYR A 83 -13.51 -2.29 2.90
C TYR A 83 -13.93 -1.31 3.97
N GLU A 84 -15.10 -1.57 4.55
CA GLU A 84 -15.73 -0.74 5.56
C GLU A 84 -15.79 -1.49 6.88
N TRP A 85 -15.28 -0.87 7.94
CA TRP A 85 -15.21 -1.46 9.27
C TRP A 85 -15.48 -0.42 10.35
N TYR A 86 -15.97 -0.88 11.49
CA TYR A 86 -15.97 -0.11 12.73
C TYR A 86 -14.85 -0.64 13.63
N GLY A 87 -13.99 0.25 14.10
CA GLY A 87 -12.97 -0.05 15.10
C GLY A 87 -13.54 0.02 16.52
N PRO A 88 -12.67 -0.17 17.53
CA PRO A 88 -13.05 0.02 18.92
C PRO A 88 -13.71 1.39 19.14
N ASN A 89 -14.71 1.41 20.04
CA ASN A 89 -15.47 2.62 20.37
C ASN A 89 -16.24 3.24 19.17
N GLY A 90 -16.56 2.44 18.16
CA GLY A 90 -17.37 2.87 17.01
C GLY A 90 -16.62 3.76 16.01
N SER A 91 -15.29 3.79 16.03
CA SER A 91 -14.50 4.54 15.05
C SER A 91 -14.72 3.99 13.64
N ALA A 92 -15.04 4.87 12.69
CA ALA A 92 -15.25 4.50 11.30
C ALA A 92 -13.91 4.30 10.57
N LEU A 93 -13.77 3.18 9.87
CA LEU A 93 -12.57 2.81 9.14
C LEU A 93 -12.92 2.52 7.68
N TYR A 94 -12.42 3.36 6.77
CA TYR A 94 -12.55 3.15 5.33
C TYR A 94 -11.19 2.74 4.76
N ILE A 95 -11.05 1.46 4.41
CA ILE A 95 -9.77 0.82 4.12
C ILE A 95 -9.64 0.60 2.62
N LYS A 96 -8.75 1.35 1.99
CA LYS A 96 -8.35 1.13 0.60
C LYS A 96 -7.27 0.06 0.52
N THR A 97 -7.48 -0.96 -0.30
CA THR A 97 -6.53 -2.04 -0.52
C THR A 97 -6.16 -2.18 -1.99
N LEU A 98 -4.95 -2.63 -2.22
CA LEU A 98 -4.42 -3.00 -3.52
C LEU A 98 -3.98 -4.46 -3.44
N THR A 99 -4.65 -5.33 -4.17
CA THR A 99 -4.40 -6.77 -4.06
C THR A 99 -4.54 -7.49 -5.39
N ASP A 100 -3.76 -8.52 -5.56
CA ASP A 100 -3.89 -9.54 -6.60
C ASP A 100 -4.88 -10.65 -6.21
N ASN A 101 -5.26 -10.71 -4.91
CA ASN A 101 -6.18 -11.71 -4.39
C ASN A 101 -7.12 -11.13 -3.33
N GLY A 102 -8.34 -10.78 -3.75
CA GLY A 102 -9.37 -10.20 -2.88
C GLY A 102 -9.80 -11.11 -1.73
N ASN A 103 -9.87 -12.42 -1.96
CA ASN A 103 -10.26 -13.38 -0.93
C ASN A 103 -9.23 -13.45 0.20
N ARG A 104 -7.93 -13.50 -0.15
CA ARG A 104 -6.84 -13.47 0.82
C ARG A 104 -6.87 -12.16 1.63
N THR A 105 -7.04 -11.04 0.96
CA THR A 105 -7.10 -9.73 1.62
C THR A 105 -8.28 -9.59 2.56
N SER A 106 -9.47 -9.99 2.13
CA SER A 106 -10.69 -9.99 2.95
C SER A 106 -10.54 -10.86 4.20
N SER A 107 -9.97 -12.07 4.04
CA SER A 107 -9.70 -12.99 5.14
C SER A 107 -8.72 -12.39 6.16
N ASN A 108 -7.62 -11.81 5.67
CA ASN A 108 -6.60 -11.19 6.53
C ASN A 108 -7.15 -9.97 7.27
N LEU A 109 -7.94 -9.12 6.59
CA LEU A 109 -8.61 -7.99 7.23
C LEU A 109 -9.55 -8.46 8.32
N ARG A 110 -10.39 -9.45 8.03
CA ARG A 110 -11.35 -10.01 9.00
C ARG A 110 -10.64 -10.54 10.24
N THR A 111 -9.57 -11.30 10.07
CA THR A 111 -8.77 -11.84 11.17
C THR A 111 -8.12 -10.73 11.99
N THR A 112 -7.50 -9.76 11.32
CA THR A 112 -6.83 -8.64 11.98
C THR A 112 -7.82 -7.77 12.75
N MET A 113 -8.91 -7.37 12.12
CA MET A 113 -9.91 -6.48 12.73
C MET A 113 -10.58 -7.13 13.94
N LYS A 114 -10.96 -8.41 13.84
CA LYS A 114 -11.50 -9.16 14.98
C LYS A 114 -10.53 -9.23 16.15
N LYS A 115 -9.24 -9.44 15.89
CA LYS A 115 -8.21 -9.48 16.93
C LYS A 115 -8.14 -8.18 17.73
N TYR A 116 -8.40 -7.05 17.10
CA TYR A 116 -8.35 -5.72 17.73
C TYR A 116 -9.73 -5.13 18.05
N GLY A 117 -10.78 -5.97 18.11
CA GLY A 117 -12.11 -5.54 18.50
C GLY A 117 -12.91 -4.78 17.46
N GLY A 118 -12.49 -4.88 16.18
CA GLY A 118 -13.23 -4.28 15.07
C GLY A 118 -14.39 -5.14 14.58
N THR A 119 -15.42 -4.49 14.06
CA THR A 119 -16.63 -5.13 13.51
C THR A 119 -16.79 -4.75 12.03
N MET A 120 -17.17 -5.70 11.19
CA MET A 120 -17.43 -5.44 9.78
C MET A 120 -18.68 -4.54 9.64
N ALA A 121 -18.55 -3.50 8.85
CA ALA A 121 -19.63 -2.59 8.55
C ALA A 121 -20.41 -3.04 7.29
N GLU A 122 -21.64 -2.60 7.17
CA GLU A 122 -22.41 -2.75 5.93
C GLU A 122 -21.84 -1.84 4.84
N ILE A 123 -21.93 -2.28 3.60
CA ILE A 123 -21.44 -1.53 2.44
C ILE A 123 -22.16 -0.17 2.36
N GLY A 124 -21.38 0.90 2.27
CA GLY A 124 -21.88 2.27 2.21
C GLY A 124 -22.14 2.93 3.57
N SER A 125 -22.10 2.20 4.68
CA SER A 125 -22.37 2.77 6.02
C SER A 125 -21.24 3.68 6.51
N VAL A 126 -20.01 3.36 6.13
CA VAL A 126 -18.81 4.12 6.50
C VAL A 126 -18.36 5.04 5.37
N ALA A 127 -18.42 4.58 4.11
CA ALA A 127 -17.97 5.35 2.94
C ALA A 127 -18.59 6.75 2.86
N ARG A 128 -19.87 6.89 3.21
CA ARG A 128 -20.59 8.18 3.24
C ARG A 128 -20.01 9.23 4.20
N GLN A 129 -19.18 8.79 5.16
CA GLN A 129 -18.54 9.66 6.16
C GLN A 129 -17.19 10.21 5.66
N PHE A 130 -16.70 9.74 4.51
CA PHE A 130 -15.41 10.10 3.95
C PHE A 130 -15.56 10.79 2.61
N GLU A 131 -14.80 11.85 2.42
CA GLU A 131 -14.67 12.54 1.14
C GLU A 131 -13.21 12.47 0.68
N GLN A 132 -12.99 12.07 -0.57
CA GLN A 132 -11.64 12.03 -1.12
C GLN A 132 -11.22 13.43 -1.54
N LYS A 133 -10.16 13.96 -0.92
CA LYS A 133 -9.59 15.28 -1.21
C LYS A 133 -8.11 15.18 -1.55
N GLY A 134 -7.66 16.08 -2.43
CA GLY A 134 -6.24 16.36 -2.62
C GLY A 134 -5.78 17.42 -1.62
N VAL A 135 -4.58 17.24 -1.07
CA VAL A 135 -3.94 18.24 -0.19
C VAL A 135 -2.65 18.70 -0.84
N ILE A 136 -2.50 20.02 -1.01
CA ILE A 136 -1.29 20.67 -1.47
C ILE A 136 -0.76 21.51 -0.33
N ILE A 137 0.45 21.22 0.12
CA ILE A 137 1.14 22.02 1.13
C ILE A 137 2.10 22.94 0.39
N ILE A 138 1.95 24.24 0.62
CA ILE A 138 2.83 25.28 0.06
C ILE A 138 3.57 25.85 1.27
N ASP A 139 4.91 25.67 1.28
CA ASP A 139 5.79 26.31 2.23
C ASP A 139 5.97 27.77 1.80
N GLY A 140 5.62 28.71 2.67
CA GLY A 140 5.77 30.15 2.46
C GLY A 140 7.15 30.66 2.82
#